data_236551b91602b9a3244002f846f11c1d
#
_entry.id   236551b91602b9a3244002f846f11c1d
#
_cell.length_a   1.000
_cell.length_b   1.000
_cell.length_c   1.000
_cell.angle_alpha   90.00
_cell.angle_beta   90.00
_cell.angle_gamma   90.00
#
_symmetry.space_group_name_H-M   'P 1'
#
loop_
_entity.id
_entity.type
_entity.pdbx_description
1 polymer ?
#
loop_
_entity_poly.entity_id
_entity_poly.type
_entity_poly.pdbx_seq_one_letter_code
_entity_poly.pdbx_strand_id
1 'polypeptide(L)'
;MDAAFALEVFDKAPFVTVSMVRPDGTPYGLPLSLVRTDERTFYFHCAMEGDKLDCISHCPTVFLSAVSRCTPTVGPKDGSFTLQYKSATAVGTAEIITDRNEKVTAMRAICQRFLPHHMAAFEDAISRSLERTAVVRITLTEPPTGKRKQYDKNGDEMTNEREQSQACLDSAE
;
A
#
# COMPACT_ATOMS: atom_id res chain seq x y z
N MET A 1 -5.81 -8.44 13.55
CA MET A 1 -5.09 -9.47 12.75
C MET A 1 -3.60 -9.27 12.99
N ASP A 2 -2.79 -10.30 12.79
CA ASP A 2 -1.34 -10.25 13.03
C ASP A 2 -0.57 -9.39 12.02
N ALA A 3 0.71 -9.14 12.30
CA ALA A 3 1.56 -8.34 11.45
C ALA A 3 1.77 -8.97 10.05
N ALA A 4 1.84 -10.29 9.97
CA ALA A 4 2.03 -10.99 8.70
C ALA A 4 0.86 -10.74 7.74
N PHE A 5 -0.38 -10.79 8.24
CA PHE A 5 -1.57 -10.44 7.47
C PHE A 5 -1.54 -8.97 7.01
N ALA A 6 -1.13 -8.04 7.89
CA ALA A 6 -1.03 -6.63 7.52
C ALA A 6 0.02 -6.39 6.42
N LEU A 7 1.17 -7.05 6.51
CA LEU A 7 2.22 -6.99 5.48
C LEU A 7 1.73 -7.55 4.14
N GLU A 8 0.99 -8.68 4.16
CA GLU A 8 0.35 -9.22 2.95
C GLU A 8 -0.60 -8.22 2.29
N VAL A 9 -1.38 -7.47 3.09
CA VAL A 9 -2.27 -6.42 2.58
C VAL A 9 -1.47 -5.32 1.90
N PHE A 10 -0.38 -4.83 2.50
CA PHE A 10 0.50 -3.84 1.88
C PHE A 10 1.12 -4.36 0.57
N ASP A 11 1.54 -5.62 0.53
CA ASP A 11 2.12 -6.23 -0.67
C ASP A 11 1.11 -6.37 -1.81
N LYS A 12 -0.17 -6.60 -1.51
CA LYS A 12 -1.23 -6.78 -2.51
C LYS A 12 -1.94 -5.49 -2.90
N ALA A 13 -1.81 -4.43 -2.10
CA ALA A 13 -2.43 -3.15 -2.42
C ALA A 13 -1.76 -2.51 -3.65
N PRO A 14 -2.55 -1.96 -4.59
CA PRO A 14 -2.00 -1.30 -5.79
C PRO A 14 -1.27 0.00 -5.42
N PHE A 15 -1.67 0.64 -4.35
CA PHE A 15 -1.02 1.81 -3.75
C PHE A 15 -1.31 1.85 -2.25
N VAL A 16 -0.50 2.63 -1.55
CA VAL A 16 -0.61 2.88 -0.10
C VAL A 16 -0.81 4.37 0.11
N THR A 17 -1.81 4.76 0.88
CA THR A 17 -1.93 6.16 1.31
C THR A 17 -0.89 6.44 2.37
N VAL A 18 -0.02 7.40 2.10
CA VAL A 18 0.97 7.92 3.05
C VAL A 18 0.46 9.25 3.56
N SER A 19 0.17 9.30 4.86
CA SER A 19 -0.31 10.51 5.54
C SER A 19 0.85 11.16 6.30
N MET A 20 0.99 12.45 6.15
CA MET A 20 2.06 13.31 6.65
C MET A 20 1.46 14.57 7.27
N VAL A 21 2.31 15.41 7.84
CA VAL A 21 1.94 16.72 8.39
C VAL A 21 2.75 17.80 7.67
N ARG A 22 2.05 18.82 7.15
CA ARG A 22 2.71 19.99 6.55
C ARG A 22 3.39 20.86 7.62
N PRO A 23 4.34 21.74 7.23
CA PRO A 23 4.97 22.67 8.15
C PRO A 23 3.99 23.57 8.91
N ASP A 24 2.83 23.86 8.36
CA ASP A 24 1.75 24.62 9.01
C ASP A 24 0.86 23.78 9.95
N GLY A 25 1.17 22.49 10.13
CA GLY A 25 0.41 21.56 10.97
C GLY A 25 -0.79 20.92 10.28
N THR A 26 -1.10 21.27 9.04
CA THR A 26 -2.26 20.65 8.33
C THR A 26 -1.96 19.23 7.88
N PRO A 27 -2.93 18.30 7.94
CA PRO A 27 -2.77 16.96 7.40
C PRO A 27 -2.54 16.97 5.90
N TYR A 28 -1.66 16.08 5.43
CA TYR A 28 -1.40 15.86 4.01
C TYR A 28 -1.29 14.36 3.74
N GLY A 29 -2.06 13.83 2.82
CA GLY A 29 -2.07 12.42 2.49
C GLY A 29 -2.32 12.18 1.02
N LEU A 30 -1.62 11.21 0.43
CA LEU A 30 -1.78 10.84 -0.97
C LEU A 30 -1.45 9.36 -1.20
N PRO A 31 -2.05 8.72 -2.23
CA PRO A 31 -1.69 7.37 -2.63
C PRO A 31 -0.33 7.36 -3.31
N LEU A 32 0.53 6.44 -2.90
CA LEU A 32 1.86 6.23 -3.46
C LEU A 32 2.08 4.74 -3.77
N SER A 33 2.86 4.47 -4.81
CA SER A 33 3.31 3.12 -5.15
C SER A 33 4.52 2.77 -4.27
N LEU A 34 4.26 2.07 -3.16
CA LEU A 34 5.28 1.60 -2.24
C LEU A 34 5.72 0.18 -2.58
N VAL A 35 7.01 -0.10 -2.41
CA VAL A 35 7.52 -1.46 -2.37
C VAL A 35 8.06 -1.77 -0.98
N ARG A 36 7.76 -2.95 -0.47
CA ARG A 36 8.34 -3.47 0.77
C ARG A 36 9.53 -4.37 0.42
N THR A 37 10.62 -4.24 1.14
CA THR A 37 11.85 -5.02 0.93
C THR A 37 12.13 -6.01 2.06
N ASP A 38 11.63 -5.73 3.26
CA ASP A 38 11.71 -6.61 4.42
C ASP A 38 10.48 -6.39 5.34
N GLU A 39 10.50 -6.91 6.57
CA GLU A 39 9.35 -6.84 7.50
C GLU A 39 9.02 -5.41 7.95
N ARG A 40 9.95 -4.46 7.82
CA ARG A 40 9.80 -3.11 8.37
C ARG A 40 10.10 -1.99 7.39
N THR A 41 10.64 -2.29 6.21
CA THR A 41 11.18 -1.28 5.29
C THR A 41 10.37 -1.19 4.02
N PHE A 42 9.92 0.03 3.72
CA PHE A 42 9.21 0.38 2.49
C PHE A 42 9.97 1.48 1.76
N TYR A 43 9.83 1.50 0.43
CA TYR A 43 10.38 2.55 -0.42
C TYR A 43 9.34 3.08 -1.39
N PHE A 44 9.46 4.36 -1.70
CA PHE A 44 8.82 4.97 -2.85
C PHE A 44 9.77 5.99 -3.50
N HIS A 45 9.45 6.42 -4.72
CA HIS A 45 10.20 7.46 -5.41
C HIS A 45 9.29 8.63 -5.78
N CYS A 46 9.89 9.81 -5.96
CA CYS A 46 9.19 11.02 -6.38
C CYS A 46 10.14 12.00 -7.06
N ALA A 47 9.65 13.18 -7.43
CA ALA A 47 10.47 14.31 -7.86
C ALA A 47 11.38 14.78 -6.71
N MET A 48 12.43 15.54 -7.06
CA MET A 48 13.42 16.06 -6.11
C MET A 48 12.90 17.19 -5.21
N GLU A 49 11.68 17.68 -5.45
CA GLU A 49 11.05 18.78 -4.71
C GLU A 49 9.54 18.57 -4.62
N GLY A 50 8.88 19.28 -3.72
CA GLY A 50 7.44 19.34 -3.53
C GLY A 50 6.98 18.92 -2.14
N ASP A 51 5.70 19.18 -1.85
CA ASP A 51 5.05 19.07 -0.53
C ASP A 51 5.40 17.81 0.25
N LYS A 52 5.58 16.65 -0.43
CA LYS A 52 5.94 15.39 0.24
C LYS A 52 7.28 15.47 0.95
N LEU A 53 8.29 16.02 0.26
CA LEU A 53 9.64 16.13 0.79
C LEU A 53 9.70 17.21 1.88
N ASP A 54 8.93 18.29 1.72
CA ASP A 54 8.82 19.35 2.72
C ASP A 54 8.16 18.81 4.00
N CYS A 55 7.08 18.02 3.86
CA CYS A 55 6.43 17.36 5.00
C CYS A 55 7.39 16.40 5.73
N ILE A 56 8.12 15.55 4.99
CA ILE A 56 9.06 14.57 5.58
C ILE A 56 10.21 15.29 6.28
N SER A 57 10.74 16.35 5.67
CA SER A 57 11.82 17.15 6.25
C SER A 57 11.37 17.87 7.54
N HIS A 58 10.10 18.29 7.60
CA HIS A 58 9.52 18.95 8.77
C HIS A 58 9.16 17.96 9.87
N CYS A 59 8.46 16.88 9.51
CA CYS A 59 8.02 15.82 10.43
C CYS A 59 8.18 14.45 9.74
N PRO A 60 9.21 13.66 10.12
CA PRO A 60 9.48 12.40 9.46
C PRO A 60 8.48 11.29 9.82
N THR A 61 7.62 11.50 10.83
CA THR A 61 6.60 10.52 11.22
C THR A 61 5.51 10.47 10.16
N VAL A 62 5.23 9.26 9.66
CA VAL A 62 4.21 9.02 8.64
C VAL A 62 3.26 7.91 9.07
N PHE A 63 2.01 8.00 8.60
CA PHE A 63 1.01 6.95 8.77
C PHE A 63 0.68 6.33 7.41
N LEU A 64 0.75 5.00 7.35
CA LEU A 64 0.45 4.21 6.17
C LEU A 64 -0.93 3.58 6.28
N SER A 65 -1.72 3.64 5.21
CA SER A 65 -3.01 2.96 5.10
C SER A 65 -3.19 2.34 3.73
N ALA A 66 -3.59 1.06 3.70
CA ALA A 66 -3.79 0.31 2.46
C ALA A 66 -5.05 -0.53 2.51
N VAL A 67 -5.66 -0.73 1.35
CA VAL A 67 -6.75 -1.67 1.12
C VAL A 67 -6.38 -2.55 -0.06
N SER A 68 -6.26 -3.86 0.16
CA SER A 68 -5.90 -4.82 -0.90
C SER A 68 -7.13 -5.48 -1.53
N ARG A 69 -8.26 -5.49 -0.84
CA ARG A 69 -9.54 -5.99 -1.34
C ARG A 69 -10.67 -5.13 -0.78
N CYS A 70 -11.62 -4.80 -1.66
CA CYS A 70 -12.88 -4.18 -1.28
C CYS A 70 -13.96 -4.69 -2.23
N THR A 71 -14.97 -5.41 -1.72
CA THR A 71 -16.03 -6.01 -2.52
C THR A 71 -17.38 -5.69 -1.89
N PRO A 72 -18.29 -5.00 -2.61
CA PRO A 72 -19.68 -4.85 -2.17
C PRO A 72 -20.32 -6.23 -1.97
N THR A 73 -21.04 -6.40 -0.90
CA THR A 73 -21.60 -7.69 -0.50
C THR A 73 -22.96 -7.50 0.16
N VAL A 74 -23.88 -8.39 -0.14
CA VAL A 74 -25.15 -8.53 0.58
C VAL A 74 -24.97 -9.58 1.67
N GLY A 75 -25.35 -9.26 2.89
CA GLY A 75 -25.38 -10.24 3.97
C GLY A 75 -26.51 -11.26 3.82
N PRO A 76 -26.52 -12.33 4.61
CA PRO A 76 -27.52 -13.42 4.51
C PRO A 76 -28.94 -13.00 4.86
N LYS A 77 -29.15 -11.77 5.37
CA LYS A 77 -30.47 -11.21 5.66
C LYS A 77 -30.79 -10.08 4.68
N ASP A 78 -32.01 -10.08 4.15
CA ASP A 78 -32.50 -9.01 3.27
C ASP A 78 -32.22 -7.62 3.85
N GLY A 79 -31.67 -6.73 3.01
CA GLY A 79 -31.34 -5.35 3.36
C GLY A 79 -30.02 -5.16 4.12
N SER A 80 -29.20 -6.20 4.33
CA SER A 80 -27.89 -6.04 4.92
C SER A 80 -26.81 -5.80 3.85
N PHE A 81 -26.68 -4.53 3.44
CA PHE A 81 -25.62 -4.10 2.54
C PHE A 81 -24.31 -3.84 3.31
N THR A 82 -23.20 -4.34 2.78
CA THR A 82 -21.89 -4.15 3.42
C THR A 82 -20.75 -4.26 2.41
N LEU A 83 -19.52 -4.08 2.90
CA LEU A 83 -18.29 -4.33 2.15
C LEU A 83 -17.48 -5.43 2.83
N GLN A 84 -17.08 -6.42 2.06
CA GLN A 84 -15.94 -7.27 2.45
C GLN A 84 -14.65 -6.49 2.15
N TYR A 85 -13.71 -6.47 3.08
CA TYR A 85 -12.44 -5.80 2.86
C TYR A 85 -11.27 -6.45 3.60
N LYS A 86 -10.08 -6.20 3.08
CA LYS A 86 -8.80 -6.41 3.75
C LYS A 86 -8.05 -5.11 3.75
N SER A 87 -7.72 -4.59 4.93
CA SER A 87 -6.99 -3.34 5.10
C SER A 87 -5.84 -3.50 6.09
N ALA A 88 -4.85 -2.64 5.99
CA ALA A 88 -3.74 -2.55 6.92
C ALA A 88 -3.37 -1.09 7.19
N THR A 89 -2.82 -0.87 8.38
CA THR A 89 -2.27 0.41 8.80
C THR A 89 -0.93 0.20 9.49
N ALA A 90 -0.06 1.20 9.42
CA ALA A 90 1.24 1.20 10.09
C ALA A 90 1.70 2.63 10.37
N VAL A 91 2.55 2.78 11.38
CA VAL A 91 3.30 4.02 11.67
C VAL A 91 4.75 3.78 11.33
N GLY A 92 5.40 4.77 10.73
CA GLY A 92 6.81 4.68 10.38
C GLY A 92 7.50 6.04 10.40
N THR A 93 8.83 5.99 10.25
CA THR A 93 9.68 7.16 10.06
C THR A 93 10.17 7.17 8.61
N ALA A 94 9.92 8.27 7.91
CA ALA A 94 10.35 8.49 6.54
C ALA A 94 11.71 9.22 6.50
N GLU A 95 12.56 8.82 5.57
CA GLU A 95 13.89 9.40 5.35
C GLU A 95 14.18 9.53 3.85
N ILE A 96 14.67 10.70 3.43
CA ILE A 96 15.10 10.94 2.05
C ILE A 96 16.50 10.36 1.88
N ILE A 97 16.64 9.39 0.98
CA ILE A 97 17.89 8.64 0.79
C ILE A 97 18.83 9.41 -0.11
N THR A 98 20.05 9.59 0.38
CA THR A 98 21.15 10.23 -0.36
C THR A 98 22.16 9.23 -0.90
N ASP A 99 22.30 8.04 -0.27
CA ASP A 99 23.21 7.00 -0.75
C ASP A 99 22.79 6.47 -2.13
N ARG A 100 23.71 6.54 -3.08
CA ARG A 100 23.46 6.17 -4.47
C ARG A 100 23.13 4.69 -4.61
N ASN A 101 23.80 3.82 -3.89
CA ASN A 101 23.63 2.37 -4.01
C ASN A 101 22.27 1.95 -3.44
N GLU A 102 21.86 2.55 -2.32
CA GLU A 102 20.56 2.32 -1.73
C GLU A 102 19.45 2.83 -2.67
N LYS A 103 19.60 4.02 -3.27
CA LYS A 103 18.65 4.54 -4.26
C LYS A 103 18.47 3.57 -5.44
N VAL A 104 19.56 3.05 -6.00
CA VAL A 104 19.50 2.07 -7.12
C VAL A 104 18.81 0.79 -6.68
N THR A 105 19.11 0.27 -5.49
CA THR A 105 18.49 -0.94 -4.94
C THR A 105 16.99 -0.77 -4.74
N ALA A 106 16.58 0.34 -4.14
CA ALA A 106 15.17 0.67 -3.94
C ALA A 106 14.41 0.84 -5.27
N MET A 107 15.00 1.57 -6.23
CA MET A 107 14.41 1.74 -7.57
C MET A 107 14.28 0.41 -8.31
N ARG A 108 15.26 -0.50 -8.17
CA ARG A 108 15.18 -1.84 -8.72
C ARG A 108 14.00 -2.62 -8.13
N ALA A 109 13.84 -2.60 -6.81
CA ALA A 109 12.73 -3.26 -6.12
C ALA A 109 11.36 -2.68 -6.56
N ILE A 110 11.24 -1.35 -6.72
CA ILE A 110 10.03 -0.69 -7.23
C ILE A 110 9.73 -1.16 -8.66
N CYS A 111 10.73 -1.15 -9.56
CA CYS A 111 10.55 -1.58 -10.94
C CYS A 111 10.21 -3.07 -11.04
N GLN A 112 10.84 -3.92 -10.25
CA GLN A 112 10.52 -5.36 -10.20
C GLN A 112 9.08 -5.62 -9.76
N ARG A 113 8.56 -4.86 -8.80
CA ARG A 113 7.18 -4.99 -8.32
C ARG A 113 6.16 -4.53 -9.36
N PHE A 114 6.36 -3.36 -9.95
CA PHE A 114 5.33 -2.70 -10.76
C PHE A 114 5.51 -2.90 -12.27
N LEU A 115 6.73 -3.17 -12.72
CA LEU A 115 7.10 -3.30 -14.13
C LEU A 115 8.02 -4.51 -14.39
N PRO A 116 7.70 -5.72 -13.90
CA PRO A 116 8.61 -6.87 -13.95
C PRO A 116 9.05 -7.24 -15.38
N HIS A 117 8.19 -7.01 -16.36
CA HIS A 117 8.48 -7.33 -17.78
C HIS A 117 9.38 -6.30 -18.48
N HIS A 118 9.72 -5.18 -17.82
CA HIS A 118 10.55 -4.11 -18.37
C HIS A 118 11.95 -4.03 -17.73
N MET A 119 12.34 -5.02 -16.91
CA MET A 119 13.60 -4.99 -16.17
C MET A 119 14.85 -5.01 -17.07
N ALA A 120 14.76 -5.49 -18.32
CA ALA A 120 15.88 -5.43 -19.28
C ALA A 120 16.34 -3.99 -19.58
N ALA A 121 15.44 -3.01 -19.48
CA ALA A 121 15.75 -1.59 -19.71
C ALA A 121 16.16 -0.84 -18.41
N PHE A 122 16.24 -1.52 -17.27
CA PHE A 122 16.44 -0.87 -15.97
C PHE A 122 17.73 -0.05 -15.91
N GLU A 123 18.88 -0.63 -16.31
CA GLU A 123 20.19 0.02 -16.20
C GLU A 123 20.23 1.33 -17.00
N ASP A 124 19.70 1.29 -18.22
CA ASP A 124 19.64 2.48 -19.09
C ASP A 124 18.69 3.54 -18.51
N ALA A 125 17.55 3.12 -17.98
CA ALA A 125 16.58 4.04 -17.40
C ALA A 125 17.14 4.72 -16.14
N ILE A 126 17.75 3.95 -15.24
CA ILE A 126 18.28 4.47 -13.98
C ILE A 126 19.48 5.39 -14.20
N SER A 127 20.35 5.08 -15.18
CA SER A 127 21.50 5.93 -15.53
C SER A 127 21.08 7.35 -15.95
N ARG A 128 19.91 7.50 -16.58
CA ARG A 128 19.37 8.78 -17.05
C ARG A 128 18.52 9.52 -16.02
N SER A 129 17.95 8.83 -15.04
CA SER A 129 16.91 9.39 -14.18
C SER A 129 17.29 9.49 -12.70
N LEU A 130 18.27 8.74 -12.21
CA LEU A 130 18.59 8.63 -10.78
C LEU A 130 18.85 9.99 -10.12
N GLU A 131 19.58 10.88 -10.78
CA GLU A 131 19.94 12.19 -10.25
C GLU A 131 18.73 13.16 -10.17
N ARG A 132 17.66 12.85 -10.89
CA ARG A 132 16.42 13.63 -10.90
C ARG A 132 15.29 12.96 -10.11
N THR A 133 15.61 11.90 -9.36
CA THR A 133 14.65 11.10 -8.62
C THR A 133 15.02 11.10 -7.15
N ALA A 134 14.11 11.56 -6.32
CA ALA A 134 14.18 11.35 -4.88
C ALA A 134 13.66 9.95 -4.54
N VAL A 135 14.34 9.28 -3.63
CA VAL A 135 13.90 8.01 -3.04
C VAL A 135 13.71 8.20 -1.56
N VAL A 136 12.60 7.75 -1.05
CA VAL A 136 12.26 7.81 0.37
C VAL A 136 12.16 6.40 0.92
N ARG A 137 12.85 6.15 2.02
CA ARG A 137 12.70 4.97 2.87
C ARG A 137 11.71 5.27 3.98
N ILE A 138 10.80 4.34 4.26
CA ILE A 138 9.95 4.37 5.44
C ILE A 138 10.27 3.13 6.27
N THR A 139 10.72 3.33 7.50
CA THR A 139 10.97 2.26 8.46
C THR A 139 9.84 2.22 9.48
N LEU A 140 9.14 1.11 9.60
CA LEU A 140 8.06 0.95 10.57
C LEU A 140 8.60 1.05 11.99
N THR A 141 7.97 1.87 12.84
CA THR A 141 8.33 2.07 14.24
C THR A 141 7.74 1.00 15.15
N GLU A 142 6.62 0.40 14.72
CA GLU A 142 5.92 -0.66 15.42
C GLU A 142 5.37 -1.70 14.43
N PRO A 143 4.97 -2.90 14.87
CA PRO A 143 4.35 -3.89 13.99
C PRO A 143 3.07 -3.33 13.35
N PRO A 144 2.84 -3.56 12.05
CA PRO A 144 1.64 -3.11 11.37
C PRO A 144 0.41 -3.86 11.86
N THR A 145 -0.75 -3.23 11.74
CA THR A 145 -2.03 -3.83 12.11
C THR A 145 -2.92 -4.04 10.90
N GLY A 146 -3.58 -5.19 10.84
CA GLY A 146 -4.49 -5.54 9.77
C GLY A 146 -5.92 -5.69 10.23
N LYS A 147 -6.88 -5.41 9.35
CA LYS A 147 -8.31 -5.64 9.57
C LYS A 147 -8.92 -6.32 8.35
N ARG A 148 -9.77 -7.31 8.64
CA ARG A 148 -10.56 -8.04 7.63
C ARG A 148 -12.02 -8.03 8.05
N LYS A 149 -12.90 -7.78 7.08
CA LYS A 149 -14.32 -8.06 7.19
C LYS A 149 -14.71 -9.03 6.10
N GLN A 150 -15.06 -10.26 6.49
CA GLN A 150 -15.47 -11.35 5.60
C GLN A 150 -16.71 -12.05 6.13
N TYR A 151 -16.92 -11.99 7.44
CA TYR A 151 -18.02 -12.63 8.13
C TYR A 151 -18.97 -11.56 8.70
N ASP A 152 -20.24 -11.91 8.80
CA ASP A 152 -21.24 -11.07 9.45
C ASP A 152 -21.10 -11.14 11.00
N LYS A 153 -22.03 -10.47 11.70
CA LYS A 153 -22.06 -10.45 13.16
C LYS A 153 -22.38 -11.83 13.80
N ASN A 154 -22.93 -12.75 13.03
CA ASN A 154 -23.27 -14.11 13.50
C ASN A 154 -22.14 -15.11 13.19
N GLY A 155 -21.08 -14.68 12.45
CA GLY A 155 -19.99 -15.54 12.03
C GLY A 155 -20.22 -16.23 10.68
N ASP A 156 -21.28 -15.91 9.96
CA ASP A 156 -21.57 -16.47 8.64
C ASP A 156 -20.75 -15.72 7.57
N GLU A 157 -20.19 -16.48 6.62
CA GLU A 157 -19.42 -15.89 5.51
C GLU A 157 -20.34 -15.10 4.59
N MET A 158 -19.97 -13.85 4.34
CA MET A 158 -20.69 -12.98 3.42
C MET A 158 -20.24 -13.29 1.98
N THR A 159 -21.17 -13.70 1.14
CA THR A 159 -20.95 -13.93 -0.29
C THR A 159 -21.15 -12.65 -1.10
N ASN A 160 -20.43 -12.49 -2.21
CA ASN A 160 -20.67 -11.35 -3.10
C ASN A 160 -21.74 -11.69 -4.15
N GLU A 161 -22.42 -10.67 -4.69
CA GLU A 161 -23.50 -10.85 -5.65
C GLU A 161 -23.07 -11.59 -6.94
N ARG A 162 -21.80 -11.48 -7.36
CA ARG A 162 -21.28 -12.20 -8.54
C ARG A 162 -21.17 -13.70 -8.30
N GLU A 163 -20.70 -14.09 -7.10
CA GLU A 163 -20.62 -15.49 -6.70
C GLU A 163 -22.01 -16.10 -6.52
N GLN A 164 -22.95 -15.33 -6.00
CA GLN A 164 -24.36 -15.76 -5.88
C GLN A 164 -25.04 -15.94 -7.25
N SER A 165 -24.80 -15.01 -8.18
CA SER A 165 -25.35 -15.11 -9.54
C SER A 165 -24.79 -16.32 -10.30
N GLN A 166 -23.51 -16.63 -10.14
CA GLN A 166 -22.88 -17.80 -10.74
C GLN A 166 -23.41 -19.10 -10.12
N ALA A 167 -23.51 -19.18 -8.79
CA ALA A 167 -24.06 -20.33 -8.10
C ALA A 167 -25.53 -20.61 -8.47
N CYS A 168 -26.34 -19.56 -8.72
CA CYS A 168 -27.69 -19.70 -9.23
C CYS A 168 -27.74 -20.26 -10.66
N LEU A 169 -26.80 -19.86 -11.52
CA LEU A 169 -26.72 -20.38 -12.88
C LEU A 169 -26.27 -21.85 -12.90
N ASP A 170 -25.28 -22.21 -12.10
CA ASP A 170 -24.75 -23.58 -11.99
C ASP A 170 -25.71 -24.53 -11.32
N SER A 171 -26.71 -24.05 -10.54
CA SER A 171 -27.75 -24.86 -9.92
C SER A 171 -29.00 -25.07 -10.78
N ALA A 172 -29.07 -24.40 -11.95
CA ALA A 172 -30.18 -24.45 -12.90
C ALA A 172 -29.90 -25.41 -14.10
N GLU A 173 -28.70 -26.00 -14.17
CA GLU A 173 -28.33 -27.08 -15.08
C GLU A 173 -28.46 -28.45 -14.39
#